data_7589c79cd9a1ed85dff2f87c3e2bea50
#
_entry.id   7589c79cd9a1ed85dff2f87c3e2bea50
#
_cell.length_a   1.000
_cell.length_b   1.000
_cell.length_c   1.000
_cell.angle_alpha   90.00
_cell.angle_beta   90.00
_cell.angle_gamma   90.00
#
_symmetry.space_group_name_H-M   'P 1'
#
loop_
_entity.id
_entity.type
_entity.pdbx_description
1 polymer ?
#
loop_
_entity_poly.entity_id
_entity_poly.type
_entity_poly.pdbx_seq_one_letter_code
_entity_poly.pdbx_strand_id
1 'polypeptide(L)'
;MRLSKFEIESITKLANHHFGSDVQVFLYGSRTNNQLRGGDIDLYIRNTNGEHLDTRTKINFITDLIFQIGEQRIDVVLDNPVKKNSVFFKTINQTGIQLC
;
A
#
# COMPACT_ATOMS: atom_id res chain seq x y z
N MET A 1 -8.56 1.08 12.22
CA MET A 1 -7.97 1.57 10.95
C MET A 1 -8.34 3.04 10.77
N ARG A 2 -7.39 3.88 10.45
CA ARG A 2 -7.60 5.32 10.30
C ARG A 2 -7.51 5.79 8.86
N LEU A 3 -8.26 5.16 7.98
CA LEU A 3 -8.47 5.59 6.61
C LEU A 3 -9.96 5.80 6.36
N SER A 4 -10.30 6.86 5.66
CA SER A 4 -11.68 7.08 5.24
C SER A 4 -12.05 6.08 4.14
N LYS A 5 -13.34 5.89 3.95
CA LYS A 5 -13.84 5.07 2.85
C LYS A 5 -13.33 5.56 1.50
N PHE A 6 -13.32 6.87 1.31
CA PHE A 6 -12.80 7.48 0.08
C PHE A 6 -11.33 7.18 -0.13
N GLU A 7 -10.52 7.25 0.93
CA GLU A 7 -9.10 6.92 0.84
C GLU A 7 -8.89 5.46 0.47
N ILE A 8 -9.63 4.55 1.08
CA ILE A 8 -9.55 3.11 0.77
C ILE A 8 -9.92 2.84 -0.69
N GLU A 9 -11.01 3.42 -1.15
CA GLU A 9 -11.46 3.26 -2.53
C GLU A 9 -10.45 3.81 -3.53
N SER A 10 -9.86 4.97 -3.24
CA SER A 10 -8.84 5.58 -4.09
C SER A 10 -7.59 4.72 -4.16
N ILE A 11 -7.12 4.21 -3.02
CA ILE A 11 -5.96 3.33 -2.98
C ILE A 11 -6.21 2.07 -3.80
N THR A 12 -7.35 1.43 -3.59
CA THR A 12 -7.69 0.19 -4.29
C THR A 12 -7.79 0.40 -5.79
N LYS A 13 -8.49 1.44 -6.21
CA LYS A 13 -8.67 1.74 -7.63
C LYS A 13 -7.36 2.04 -8.33
N LEU A 14 -6.55 2.91 -7.72
CA LEU A 14 -5.28 3.30 -8.31
C LEU A 14 -4.25 2.15 -8.28
N ALA A 15 -4.26 1.34 -7.22
CA ALA A 15 -3.38 0.17 -7.17
C ALA A 15 -3.71 -0.81 -8.30
N ASN A 16 -4.99 -1.09 -8.54
CA ASN A 16 -5.40 -1.92 -9.67
C ASN A 16 -4.96 -1.32 -11.00
N HIS A 17 -5.09 -0.01 -11.14
CA HIS A 17 -4.71 0.67 -12.38
C HIS A 17 -3.21 0.58 -12.66
N HIS A 18 -2.38 0.83 -11.65
CA HIS A 18 -0.93 0.90 -11.84
C HIS A 18 -0.24 -0.46 -11.77
N PHE A 19 -0.68 -1.34 -10.87
CA PHE A 19 0.00 -2.60 -10.60
C PHE A 19 -0.71 -3.83 -11.16
N GLY A 20 -1.91 -3.65 -11.69
CA GLY A 20 -2.69 -4.73 -12.27
C GLY A 20 -3.75 -5.29 -11.34
N SER A 21 -4.66 -6.09 -11.91
CA SER A 21 -5.82 -6.61 -11.18
C SER A 21 -5.47 -7.62 -10.09
N ASP A 22 -4.29 -8.23 -10.16
CA ASP A 22 -3.83 -9.22 -9.18
C ASP A 22 -3.15 -8.59 -7.97
N VAL A 23 -3.10 -7.26 -7.91
CA VAL A 23 -2.42 -6.54 -6.84
C VAL A 23 -3.08 -6.82 -5.49
N GLN A 24 -2.24 -6.96 -4.47
CA GLN A 24 -2.65 -7.01 -3.08
C GLN A 24 -2.03 -5.83 -2.36
N VAL A 25 -2.84 -5.10 -1.60
CA VAL A 25 -2.40 -3.92 -0.87
C VAL A 25 -2.71 -4.12 0.60
N PHE A 26 -1.70 -3.91 1.43
CA PHE A 26 -1.82 -4.01 2.89
C PHE A 26 -1.47 -2.67 3.51
N LEU A 27 -2.32 -2.22 4.41
CA LEU A 27 -2.02 -1.08 5.28
C LEU A 27 -1.28 -1.59 6.51
N TYR A 28 -0.18 -0.95 6.87
CA TYR A 28 0.54 -1.30 8.09
C TYR A 28 0.96 -0.01 8.81
N GLY A 29 1.63 -0.15 9.94
CA GLY A 29 2.13 1.00 10.69
C GLY A 29 1.05 1.69 11.51
N SER A 30 1.24 2.99 11.75
CA SER A 30 0.43 3.75 12.72
C SER A 30 -1.04 3.86 12.33
N ARG A 31 -1.37 3.84 11.04
CA ARG A 31 -2.76 3.95 10.58
C ARG A 31 -3.60 2.72 10.87
N THR A 32 -2.98 1.60 11.27
CA THR A 32 -3.73 0.41 11.68
C THR A 32 -4.30 0.55 13.08
N ASN A 33 -3.81 1.50 13.88
CA ASN A 33 -4.24 1.71 15.25
C ASN A 33 -5.03 3.01 15.38
N ASN A 34 -6.32 2.88 15.73
CA ASN A 34 -7.23 4.01 15.86
C ASN A 34 -6.89 4.95 17.02
N GLN A 35 -6.07 4.48 17.97
CA GLN A 35 -5.70 5.29 19.13
C GLN A 35 -4.51 6.21 18.87
N LEU A 36 -3.75 5.95 17.83
CA LEU A 36 -2.62 6.79 17.46
C LEU A 36 -3.09 7.96 16.60
N ARG A 37 -2.51 9.13 16.82
CA ARG A 37 -2.82 10.33 16.04
C ARG A 37 -1.76 10.56 14.97
N GLY A 38 -2.18 11.08 13.83
CA GLY A 38 -1.30 11.40 12.72
C GLY A 38 -0.68 10.15 12.11
N GLY A 39 0.51 10.30 11.60
CA GLY A 39 1.25 9.22 11.00
C GLY A 39 1.06 9.14 9.49
N ASP A 40 2.01 8.47 8.86
CA ASP A 40 2.04 8.29 7.42
C ASP A 40 1.07 7.19 7.01
N ILE A 41 0.68 7.21 5.75
CA ILE A 41 -0.02 6.07 5.16
C ILE A 41 1.07 5.13 4.68
N ASP A 42 1.19 3.97 5.32
CA ASP A 42 2.20 2.97 4.99
C ASP A 42 1.55 1.80 4.27
N LEU A 43 1.91 1.62 3.01
CA LEU A 43 1.35 0.59 2.15
C LEU A 43 2.41 -0.42 1.73
N TYR A 44 2.05 -1.68 1.81
CA TYR A 44 2.83 -2.78 1.26
C TYR A 44 2.08 -3.35 0.07
N ILE A 45 2.75 -3.38 -1.07
CA ILE A 45 2.12 -3.79 -2.32
C ILE A 45 2.81 -5.02 -2.87
N ARG A 46 2.02 -6.03 -3.17
CA ARG A 46 2.51 -7.23 -3.81
C ARG A 46 1.61 -7.62 -4.97
N ASN A 47 2.18 -8.34 -5.90
CA ASN A 47 1.47 -8.85 -7.07
C ASN A 47 1.88 -10.30 -7.26
N THR A 48 0.91 -11.19 -7.49
CA THR A 48 1.17 -12.62 -7.60
C THR A 48 2.12 -12.97 -8.73
N ASN A 49 2.12 -12.20 -9.81
CA ASN A 49 3.00 -12.42 -10.97
C ASN A 49 4.29 -11.60 -10.91
N GLY A 50 4.46 -10.73 -9.91
CA GLY A 50 5.63 -9.87 -9.78
C GLY A 50 5.77 -8.77 -10.81
N GLU A 51 4.80 -8.61 -11.69
CA GLU A 51 4.85 -7.57 -12.73
C GLU A 51 4.53 -6.20 -12.15
N HIS A 52 5.09 -5.17 -12.79
CA HIS A 52 4.84 -3.76 -12.45
C HIS A 52 5.31 -3.34 -11.06
N LEU A 53 6.06 -4.17 -10.36
CA LEU A 53 6.63 -3.82 -9.05
C LEU A 53 7.97 -3.14 -9.22
N ASP A 54 7.95 -1.93 -9.75
CA ASP A 54 9.15 -1.12 -10.00
C ASP A 54 8.97 0.30 -9.46
N THR A 55 10.09 1.01 -9.32
CA THR A 55 10.11 2.34 -8.74
C THR A 55 9.27 3.34 -9.54
N ARG A 56 9.30 3.24 -10.86
CA ARG A 56 8.55 4.17 -11.72
C ARG A 56 7.05 4.02 -11.51
N THR A 57 6.57 2.80 -11.49
CA THR A 57 5.15 2.51 -11.26
C THR A 57 4.74 2.99 -9.86
N LYS A 58 5.60 2.74 -8.86
CA LYS A 58 5.38 3.21 -7.50
C LYS A 58 5.23 4.73 -7.45
N ILE A 59 6.12 5.47 -8.09
CA ILE A 59 6.08 6.94 -8.09
C ILE A 59 4.80 7.43 -8.77
N ASN A 60 4.42 6.84 -9.88
CA ASN A 60 3.20 7.21 -10.58
C ASN A 60 1.96 6.93 -9.73
N PHE A 61 1.94 5.80 -9.04
CA PHE A 61 0.86 5.46 -8.12
C PHE A 61 0.74 6.49 -6.99
N ILE A 62 1.85 6.81 -6.34
CA ILE A 62 1.86 7.79 -5.23
C ILE A 62 1.39 9.16 -5.73
N THR A 63 1.87 9.59 -6.88
CA THR A 63 1.49 10.89 -7.45
C THR A 63 0.00 10.97 -7.70
N ASP A 64 -0.57 9.96 -8.35
CA ASP A 64 -2.00 9.93 -8.62
C ASP A 64 -2.81 9.86 -7.33
N LEU A 65 -2.33 9.12 -6.34
CA LEU A 65 -3.01 9.00 -5.07
C LEU A 65 -3.05 10.33 -4.33
N ILE A 66 -1.95 11.07 -4.33
CA ILE A 66 -1.90 12.40 -3.72
C ILE A 66 -2.89 13.35 -4.41
N PHE A 67 -3.02 13.28 -5.73
CA PHE A 67 -4.00 14.09 -6.46
C PHE A 67 -5.43 13.73 -6.05
N GLN A 68 -5.68 12.48 -5.71
CA GLN A 68 -7.02 12.02 -5.33
C GLN A 68 -7.39 12.36 -3.88
N ILE A 69 -6.51 12.05 -2.94
CA ILE A 69 -6.84 12.13 -1.52
C ILE A 69 -6.24 13.34 -0.81
N GLY A 70 -5.47 14.14 -1.54
CA GLY A 70 -4.80 15.31 -0.98
C GLY A 70 -3.36 15.02 -0.59
N GLU A 71 -2.63 16.09 -0.30
CA GLU A 71 -1.22 16.01 0.02
C GLU A 71 -1.03 15.38 1.40
N GLN A 72 -0.48 14.18 1.41
CA GLN A 72 -0.17 13.40 2.61
C GLN A 72 1.12 12.66 2.38
N ARG A 73 1.77 12.28 3.49
CA ARG A 73 2.96 11.45 3.39
C ARG A 73 2.53 10.00 3.20
N ILE A 74 2.93 9.43 2.07
CA ILE A 74 2.57 8.07 1.69
C ILE A 74 3.86 7.31 1.42
N ASP A 75 4.10 6.27 2.21
CA ASP A 75 5.24 5.38 2.04
C ASP A 75 4.75 4.07 1.43
N VAL A 76 5.38 3.67 0.34
CA VAL A 76 5.03 2.43 -0.36
C VAL A 76 6.24 1.52 -0.40
N VAL A 77 6.06 0.32 0.11
CA VAL A 77 7.05 -0.75 0.02
C VAL A 77 6.53 -1.79 -0.97
N LEU A 78 7.33 -2.08 -1.98
CA LEU A 78 6.99 -3.10 -2.97
C LEU A 78 7.57 -4.43 -2.54
N ASP A 79 6.78 -5.49 -2.70
CA ASP A 79 7.24 -6.84 -2.45
C ASP A 79 8.39 -7.18 -3.40
N ASN A 80 9.33 -7.98 -2.91
CA ASN A 80 10.44 -8.47 -3.72
C ASN A 80 10.40 -9.99 -3.75
N PRO A 81 9.91 -10.60 -4.83
CA PRO A 81 9.80 -12.05 -4.91
C PRO A 81 11.14 -12.78 -4.85
N VAL A 82 12.25 -12.08 -5.08
CA VAL A 82 13.59 -12.68 -4.95
C VAL A 82 14.02 -12.80 -3.49
N LYS A 83 13.51 -11.93 -2.62
CA LYS A 83 13.80 -11.93 -1.17
C LYS A 83 12.62 -12.47 -0.40
N LYS A 84 12.27 -13.72 -0.61
CA LYS A 84 11.04 -14.32 -0.10
C LYS A 84 10.92 -14.45 1.40
N ASN A 85 11.93 -14.21 2.18
CA ASN A 85 11.89 -14.51 3.62
C ASN A 85 12.00 -13.29 4.50
N SER A 86 11.41 -12.20 4.10
CA SER A 86 11.48 -11.06 4.97
C SER A 86 10.60 -11.29 6.19
N VAL A 87 11.20 -11.15 7.35
CA VAL A 87 10.49 -10.99 8.61
C VAL A 87 9.45 -9.87 8.46
N PHE A 88 9.75 -8.90 7.63
CA PHE A 88 8.86 -7.79 7.30
C PHE A 88 7.54 -8.27 6.69
N PHE A 89 7.59 -9.15 5.69
CA PHE A 89 6.37 -9.68 5.08
C PHE A 89 5.55 -10.50 6.07
N LYS A 90 6.20 -11.30 6.91
CA LYS A 90 5.49 -12.05 7.94
C LYS A 90 4.78 -11.12 8.92
N THR A 91 5.45 -10.05 9.31
CA THR A 91 4.87 -9.06 10.21
C THR A 91 3.66 -8.39 9.58
N ILE A 92 3.75 -7.98 8.32
CA ILE A 92 2.65 -7.36 7.60
C ILE A 92 1.47 -8.32 7.46
N ASN A 93 1.74 -9.57 7.14
CA ASN A 93 0.69 -10.57 6.97
C ASN A 93 -0.06 -10.85 8.27
N GLN A 94 0.61 -10.69 9.42
CA GLN A 94 0.01 -10.90 10.74
C GLN A 94 -0.67 -9.66 11.30
N THR A 95 -0.09 -8.48 11.09
CA THR A 95 -0.52 -7.24 11.74
C THR A 95 -1.10 -6.21 10.79
N GLY A 96 -0.84 -6.34 9.50
CA GLY A 96 -1.35 -5.43 8.49
C GLY A 96 -2.81 -5.69 8.17
N ILE A 97 -3.45 -4.72 7.55
CA ILE A 97 -4.83 -4.80 7.12
C ILE A 97 -4.84 -4.86 5.59
N GLN A 98 -5.37 -5.94 5.03
CA GLN A 98 -5.47 -6.05 3.58
C GLN A 98 -6.60 -5.19 3.07
N LEU A 99 -6.29 -4.27 2.16
CA LEU A 99 -7.25 -3.35 1.57
C LEU A 99 -7.85 -3.92 0.27
N CYS A 100 -7.08 -4.72 -0.43
CA CYS A 100 -7.57 -5.41 -1.63
C CYS A 100 -6.72 -6.62 -2.00
#